data_8e4355a2c42ac9e99d0878d16c9e9f87
#
_entry.id   8e4355a2c42ac9e99d0878d16c9e9f87
#
_cell.length_a   1.000
_cell.length_b   1.000
_cell.length_c   1.000
_cell.angle_alpha   90.00
_cell.angle_beta   90.00
_cell.angle_gamma   90.00
#
_symmetry.space_group_name_H-M   'P 1'
#
loop_
_entity.id
_entity.type
_entity.pdbx_description
1 polymer ?
#
loop_
_entity_poly.entity_id
_entity_poly.type
_entity_poly.pdbx_seq_one_letter_code
_entity_poly.pdbx_strand_id
1 'polypeptide(L)'
;MISVIIPTFNEEKALPSTLPHLLEQPGDYEVIVVDGGSVDRTCEVARRVAETDLRVRLLKASKGRASQMNAGAKEARGEWVLFLHADTCLPEGALTRLNAMEPNPAIQAGGFAHGFSGGDWRLRLVSFLDNFRCRRTRIIYGDQALFVRRKLFESLGGFPEQPILEDVAFCEKLVRVASPVILDEPVLTDSRKFVTMGIWRSLARVLLIILCVEFRLPVLPRGFFQDVR
;
A
#
# COMPACT_ATOMS: atom_id res chain seq x y z
N MET A 1 2.62 -9.35 16.46
CA MET A 1 1.98 -8.01 16.27
C MET A 1 2.34 -7.42 14.91
N ILE A 2 1.40 -6.74 14.24
CA ILE A 2 1.56 -6.09 12.94
C ILE A 2 1.51 -4.57 13.12
N SER A 3 2.39 -3.81 12.45
CA SER A 3 2.25 -2.34 12.33
C SER A 3 1.72 -2.01 10.94
N VAL A 4 0.46 -1.55 10.87
CA VAL A 4 -0.17 -1.08 9.64
C VAL A 4 0.18 0.39 9.44
N ILE A 5 0.87 0.71 8.35
CA ILE A 5 1.34 2.07 8.03
C ILE A 5 0.52 2.61 6.88
N ILE A 6 -0.15 3.74 7.12
CA ILE A 6 -1.04 4.39 6.15
C ILE A 6 -0.47 5.77 5.80
N PRO A 7 0.25 5.92 4.67
CA PRO A 7 0.66 7.23 4.19
C PRO A 7 -0.56 8.03 3.71
N THR A 8 -0.68 9.28 4.16
CA THR A 8 -1.82 10.16 3.83
C THR A 8 -1.35 11.52 3.33
N PHE A 9 -2.01 12.02 2.28
CA PHE A 9 -1.89 13.38 1.81
C PHE A 9 -3.19 13.80 1.13
N ASN A 10 -4.00 14.65 1.79
CA ASN A 10 -5.33 15.10 1.34
C ASN A 10 -6.29 13.92 1.08
N GLU A 11 -6.46 13.06 2.06
CA GLU A 11 -7.31 11.84 2.00
C GLU A 11 -8.54 11.95 2.93
N GLU A 12 -9.06 13.17 3.16
CA GLU A 12 -10.25 13.40 4.01
C GLU A 12 -11.48 12.60 3.58
N LYS A 13 -11.56 12.20 2.30
CA LYS A 13 -12.69 11.45 1.72
C LYS A 13 -12.54 9.94 1.81
N ALA A 14 -11.32 9.44 1.78
CA ALA A 14 -11.03 8.01 1.79
C ALA A 14 -10.86 7.47 3.23
N LEU A 15 -10.10 8.18 4.04
CA LEU A 15 -9.74 7.77 5.39
C LEU A 15 -10.93 7.46 6.32
N PRO A 16 -12.08 8.18 6.25
CA PRO A 16 -13.26 7.88 7.04
C PRO A 16 -13.91 6.51 6.78
N SER A 17 -13.65 5.90 5.63
CA SER A 17 -14.12 4.54 5.34
C SER A 17 -13.04 3.49 5.62
N THR A 18 -11.79 3.80 5.33
CA THR A 18 -10.68 2.84 5.46
C THR A 18 -10.33 2.55 6.92
N LEU A 19 -10.25 3.58 7.77
CA LEU A 19 -9.89 3.36 9.18
C LEU A 19 -10.92 2.52 9.95
N PRO A 20 -12.22 2.79 9.92
CA PRO A 20 -13.20 1.94 10.59
C PRO A 20 -13.16 0.50 10.09
N HIS A 21 -13.13 0.28 8.76
CA HIS A 21 -13.03 -1.05 8.19
C HIS A 21 -11.77 -1.82 8.67
N LEU A 22 -10.63 -1.13 8.78
CA LEU A 22 -9.41 -1.71 9.32
C LEU A 22 -9.55 -2.05 10.81
N LEU A 23 -10.16 -1.17 11.60
CA LEU A 23 -10.30 -1.33 13.05
C LEU A 23 -11.33 -2.41 13.47
N GLU A 24 -12.22 -2.79 12.56
CA GLU A 24 -13.12 -3.94 12.70
C GLU A 24 -12.39 -5.28 12.51
N GLN A 25 -11.21 -5.30 11.91
CA GLN A 25 -10.44 -6.52 11.71
C GLN A 25 -9.97 -7.09 13.05
N PRO A 26 -10.13 -8.40 13.28
CA PRO A 26 -9.54 -9.05 14.43
C PRO A 26 -8.01 -9.22 14.24
N GLY A 27 -7.27 -9.22 15.35
CA GLY A 27 -5.84 -9.47 15.33
C GLY A 27 -5.05 -8.60 16.30
N ASP A 28 -3.75 -8.88 16.39
CA ASP A 28 -2.79 -8.11 17.18
C ASP A 28 -2.04 -7.14 16.26
N TYR A 29 -2.41 -5.85 16.31
CA TYR A 29 -1.85 -4.83 15.43
C TYR A 29 -1.96 -3.41 16.01
N GLU A 30 -1.13 -2.52 15.49
CA GLU A 30 -1.24 -1.06 15.63
C GLU A 30 -1.41 -0.42 14.24
N VAL A 31 -1.94 0.80 14.21
CA VAL A 31 -2.13 1.59 12.99
C VAL A 31 -1.37 2.91 13.13
N ILE A 32 -0.48 3.19 12.18
CA ILE A 32 0.30 4.43 12.12
C ILE A 32 -0.13 5.19 10.87
N VAL A 33 -0.98 6.19 11.05
CA VAL A 33 -1.34 7.14 10.00
C VAL A 33 -0.21 8.16 9.88
N VAL A 34 0.40 8.26 8.70
CA VAL A 34 1.55 9.15 8.48
C VAL A 34 1.15 10.25 7.51
N ASP A 35 0.97 11.46 8.04
CA ASP A 35 0.55 12.63 7.25
C ASP A 35 1.74 13.35 6.62
N GLY A 36 1.67 13.57 5.31
CA GLY A 36 2.67 14.27 4.50
C GLY A 36 2.43 15.78 4.37
N GLY A 37 1.72 16.41 5.32
CA GLY A 37 1.40 17.84 5.29
C GLY A 37 0.07 18.14 4.59
N SER A 38 -0.98 17.36 4.87
CA SER A 38 -2.34 17.60 4.36
C SER A 38 -2.86 18.99 4.76
N VAL A 39 -3.58 19.61 3.85
CA VAL A 39 -4.22 20.91 4.04
C VAL A 39 -5.75 20.82 4.19
N ASP A 40 -6.31 19.62 3.96
CA ASP A 40 -7.70 19.28 4.20
C ASP A 40 -7.92 18.72 5.62
N ARG A 41 -9.07 18.09 5.87
CA ARG A 41 -9.41 17.52 7.19
C ARG A 41 -8.78 16.14 7.47
N THR A 42 -7.84 15.65 6.67
CA THR A 42 -7.19 14.34 6.86
C THR A 42 -6.65 14.16 8.29
N CYS A 43 -5.87 15.14 8.77
CA CYS A 43 -5.31 15.09 10.13
C CYS A 43 -6.37 15.13 11.22
N GLU A 44 -7.48 15.84 11.00
CA GLU A 44 -8.61 15.91 11.96
C GLU A 44 -9.30 14.55 12.06
N VAL A 45 -9.57 13.90 10.91
CA VAL A 45 -10.14 12.55 10.86
C VAL A 45 -9.27 11.56 11.62
N ALA A 46 -7.96 11.52 11.33
CA ALA A 46 -7.04 10.61 11.97
C ALA A 46 -6.96 10.83 13.50
N ARG A 47 -6.94 12.09 13.97
CA ARG A 47 -6.91 12.39 15.42
C ARG A 47 -8.18 11.93 16.13
N ARG A 48 -9.36 12.19 15.56
CA ARG A 48 -10.63 11.74 16.15
C ARG A 48 -10.65 10.23 16.36
N VAL A 49 -10.12 9.46 15.42
CA VAL A 49 -10.02 8.01 15.56
C VAL A 49 -9.00 7.64 16.64
N ALA A 50 -7.83 8.29 16.66
CA ALA A 50 -6.78 8.03 17.67
C ALA A 50 -7.22 8.39 19.11
N GLU A 51 -8.18 9.31 19.29
CA GLU A 51 -8.76 9.64 20.59
C GLU A 51 -9.69 8.53 21.12
N THR A 52 -10.27 7.74 20.23
CA THR A 52 -11.24 6.68 20.57
C THR A 52 -10.66 5.27 20.50
N ASP A 53 -9.56 5.07 19.76
CA ASP A 53 -8.90 3.77 19.61
C ASP A 53 -7.38 3.89 19.80
N LEU A 54 -6.89 3.33 20.90
CA LEU A 54 -5.47 3.39 21.29
C LEU A 54 -4.52 2.66 20.33
N ARG A 55 -5.05 1.85 19.42
CA ARG A 55 -4.26 1.20 18.37
C ARG A 55 -3.80 2.20 17.32
N VAL A 56 -4.48 3.36 17.18
CA VAL A 56 -4.21 4.35 16.13
C VAL A 56 -3.29 5.45 16.64
N ARG A 57 -2.26 5.74 15.86
CA ARG A 57 -1.36 6.89 16.09
C ARG A 57 -1.25 7.74 14.83
N LEU A 58 -1.21 9.06 14.99
CA LEU A 58 -0.93 10.00 13.91
C LEU A 58 0.52 10.48 14.00
N LEU A 59 1.26 10.32 12.91
CA LEU A 59 2.62 10.81 12.74
C LEU A 59 2.64 11.83 11.60
N LYS A 60 3.53 12.82 11.69
CA LYS A 60 3.83 13.76 10.61
C LYS A 60 5.18 13.43 9.99
N ALA A 61 5.26 13.48 8.66
CA ALA A 61 6.49 13.29 7.92
C ALA A 61 6.58 14.27 6.75
N SER A 62 7.72 14.30 6.08
CA SER A 62 7.86 15.05 4.83
C SER A 62 6.93 14.49 3.77
N LYS A 63 6.44 15.36 2.87
CA LYS A 63 5.63 14.95 1.73
C LYS A 63 6.38 13.99 0.82
N GLY A 64 5.76 12.87 0.52
CA GLY A 64 6.28 11.82 -0.34
C GLY A 64 5.98 10.45 0.23
N ARG A 65 5.42 9.53 -0.59
CA ARG A 65 5.02 8.21 -0.10
C ARG A 65 6.15 7.45 0.56
N ALA A 66 7.34 7.40 -0.08
CA ALA A 66 8.52 6.74 0.48
C ALA A 66 8.87 7.33 1.86
N SER A 67 8.97 8.65 1.97
CA SER A 67 9.29 9.35 3.22
C SER A 67 8.28 9.04 4.32
N GLN A 68 6.98 9.08 4.00
CA GLN A 68 5.91 8.77 4.96
C GLN A 68 5.94 7.30 5.40
N MET A 69 6.06 6.36 4.46
CA MET A 69 6.12 4.92 4.77
C MET A 69 7.37 4.57 5.57
N ASN A 70 8.52 5.13 5.24
CA ASN A 70 9.77 4.95 5.99
C ASN A 70 9.66 5.53 7.41
N ALA A 71 9.06 6.72 7.56
CA ALA A 71 8.84 7.32 8.88
C ALA A 71 7.92 6.44 9.74
N GLY A 72 6.84 5.91 9.16
CA GLY A 72 5.95 4.97 9.85
C GLY A 72 6.66 3.68 10.24
N ALA A 73 7.47 3.11 9.35
CA ALA A 73 8.21 1.89 9.61
C ALA A 73 9.25 2.04 10.74
N LYS A 74 9.87 3.22 10.85
CA LYS A 74 10.81 3.55 11.94
C LYS A 74 10.13 3.55 13.31
N GLU A 75 8.88 3.98 13.38
CA GLU A 75 8.07 4.03 14.60
C GLU A 75 7.30 2.74 14.86
N ALA A 76 7.36 1.77 13.94
CA ALA A 76 6.67 0.48 14.04
C ALA A 76 7.22 -0.38 15.17
N ARG A 77 6.32 -1.00 15.92
CA ARG A 77 6.63 -1.92 17.03
C ARG A 77 6.44 -3.38 16.65
N GLY A 78 5.65 -3.62 15.58
CA GLY A 78 5.32 -4.96 15.10
C GLY A 78 6.51 -5.70 14.49
N GLU A 79 6.43 -7.01 14.50
CA GLU A 79 7.34 -7.90 13.76
C GLU A 79 7.12 -7.74 12.23
N TRP A 80 5.87 -7.49 11.85
CA TRP A 80 5.46 -7.18 10.49
C TRP A 80 5.19 -5.69 10.32
N VAL A 81 5.64 -5.11 9.22
CA VAL A 81 5.15 -3.84 8.70
C VAL A 81 4.29 -4.12 7.48
N LEU A 82 3.08 -3.56 7.47
CA LEU A 82 2.11 -3.63 6.38
C LEU A 82 1.86 -2.23 5.87
N PHE A 83 2.10 -1.98 4.60
CA PHE A 83 1.86 -0.68 3.96
C PHE A 83 0.52 -0.69 3.26
N LEU A 84 -0.42 0.12 3.74
CA LEU A 84 -1.79 0.19 3.25
C LEU A 84 -2.10 1.60 2.74
N HIS A 85 -2.60 1.72 1.51
CA HIS A 85 -3.05 3.01 1.00
C HIS A 85 -4.33 3.47 1.70
N ALA A 86 -4.49 4.80 1.85
CA ALA A 86 -5.64 5.39 2.54
C ALA A 86 -7.00 5.12 1.86
N ASP A 87 -7.00 4.69 0.61
CA ASP A 87 -8.19 4.36 -0.20
C ASP A 87 -8.32 2.84 -0.49
N THR A 88 -7.62 2.02 0.28
CA THR A 88 -7.58 0.56 0.08
C THR A 88 -8.07 -0.17 1.33
N CYS A 89 -8.99 -1.11 1.16
CA CYS A 89 -9.53 -1.97 2.22
C CYS A 89 -8.89 -3.36 2.18
N LEU A 90 -8.45 -3.85 3.32
CA LEU A 90 -7.98 -5.23 3.48
C LEU A 90 -9.16 -6.22 3.40
N PRO A 91 -8.97 -7.44 2.89
CA PRO A 91 -9.98 -8.48 3.00
C PRO A 91 -10.20 -8.88 4.47
N GLU A 92 -11.38 -9.40 4.77
CA GLU A 92 -11.73 -9.88 6.10
C GLU A 92 -10.73 -10.96 6.59
N GLY A 93 -10.29 -10.85 7.83
CA GLY A 93 -9.33 -11.78 8.43
C GLY A 93 -7.89 -11.64 7.95
N ALA A 94 -7.56 -10.62 7.14
CA ALA A 94 -6.21 -10.38 6.63
C ALA A 94 -5.17 -10.30 7.76
N LEU A 95 -5.45 -9.52 8.80
CA LEU A 95 -4.51 -9.33 9.91
C LEU A 95 -4.35 -10.59 10.76
N THR A 96 -5.43 -11.35 10.98
CA THR A 96 -5.36 -12.66 11.66
C THR A 96 -4.48 -13.63 10.88
N ARG A 97 -4.60 -13.64 9.54
CA ARG A 97 -3.79 -14.49 8.67
C ARG A 97 -2.31 -14.12 8.73
N LEU A 98 -1.99 -12.82 8.71
CA LEU A 98 -0.61 -12.36 8.87
C LEU A 98 -0.04 -12.74 10.24
N ASN A 99 -0.81 -12.57 11.33
CA ASN A 99 -0.40 -13.01 12.65
C ASN A 99 -0.12 -14.52 12.69
N ALA A 100 -0.93 -15.34 12.04
CA ALA A 100 -0.73 -16.78 11.94
C ALA A 100 0.54 -17.16 11.14
N MET A 101 1.03 -16.30 10.26
CA MET A 101 2.29 -16.49 9.51
C MET A 101 3.52 -16.12 10.33
N GLU A 102 3.37 -15.37 11.44
CA GLU A 102 4.49 -14.84 12.23
C GLU A 102 5.45 -15.96 12.73
N PRO A 103 5.00 -17.14 13.16
CA PRO A 103 5.89 -18.21 13.60
C PRO A 103 6.71 -18.86 12.48
N ASN A 104 6.33 -18.67 11.20
CA ASN A 104 7.03 -19.28 10.08
C ASN A 104 8.17 -18.40 9.55
N PRO A 105 9.45 -18.73 9.84
CA PRO A 105 10.59 -17.92 9.41
C PRO A 105 10.84 -17.96 7.91
N ALA A 106 10.26 -18.90 7.17
CA ALA A 106 10.40 -18.98 5.73
C ALA A 106 9.60 -17.86 5.00
N ILE A 107 8.55 -17.32 5.65
CA ILE A 107 7.78 -16.23 5.12
C ILE A 107 8.39 -14.92 5.60
N GLN A 108 9.00 -14.17 4.69
CA GLN A 108 9.67 -12.91 4.99
C GLN A 108 8.93 -11.68 4.49
N ALA A 109 8.14 -11.83 3.43
CA ALA A 109 7.38 -10.75 2.81
C ALA A 109 6.24 -11.31 1.96
N GLY A 110 5.32 -10.45 1.59
CA GLY A 110 4.25 -10.77 0.65
C GLY A 110 3.35 -9.57 0.38
N GLY A 111 2.27 -9.84 -0.33
CA GLY A 111 1.21 -8.90 -0.64
C GLY A 111 -0.07 -9.64 -0.94
N PHE A 112 -1.10 -8.90 -1.25
CA PHE A 112 -2.42 -9.42 -1.57
C PHE A 112 -2.68 -9.35 -3.08
N ALA A 113 -3.62 -10.15 -3.56
CA ALA A 113 -4.21 -9.91 -4.86
C ALA A 113 -4.87 -8.52 -4.86
N HIS A 114 -4.89 -7.86 -6.03
CA HIS A 114 -5.51 -6.56 -6.19
C HIS A 114 -6.91 -6.71 -6.76
N GLY A 115 -7.85 -5.88 -6.28
CA GLY A 115 -9.19 -5.70 -6.81
C GLY A 115 -9.63 -4.24 -6.72
N PHE A 116 -10.59 -3.86 -7.55
CA PHE A 116 -11.27 -2.57 -7.43
C PHE A 116 -12.63 -2.72 -6.78
N SER A 117 -13.04 -1.72 -5.99
CA SER A 117 -14.43 -1.60 -5.59
C SER A 117 -15.31 -1.31 -6.83
N GLY A 118 -16.48 -1.94 -6.91
CA GLY A 118 -17.42 -1.79 -8.05
C GLY A 118 -17.36 -2.90 -9.09
N GLY A 119 -18.37 -2.92 -9.96
CA GLY A 119 -18.65 -4.03 -10.87
C GLY A 119 -18.13 -3.90 -12.30
N ASP A 120 -17.34 -2.87 -12.63
CA ASP A 120 -16.88 -2.61 -14.01
C ASP A 120 -15.93 -3.72 -14.49
N TRP A 121 -16.32 -4.42 -15.55
CA TRP A 121 -15.53 -5.52 -16.12
C TRP A 121 -14.14 -5.09 -16.60
N ARG A 122 -13.97 -3.82 -17.01
CA ARG A 122 -12.69 -3.26 -17.45
C ARG A 122 -11.71 -3.18 -16.29
N LEU A 123 -12.19 -2.80 -15.11
CA LEU A 123 -11.36 -2.78 -13.88
C LEU A 123 -11.01 -4.19 -13.42
N ARG A 124 -11.93 -5.17 -13.62
CA ARG A 124 -11.61 -6.59 -13.38
C ARG A 124 -10.49 -7.10 -14.28
N LEU A 125 -10.48 -6.69 -15.56
CA LEU A 125 -9.40 -7.02 -16.48
C LEU A 125 -8.06 -6.40 -16.03
N VAL A 126 -8.06 -5.14 -15.57
CA VAL A 126 -6.86 -4.51 -14.99
C VAL A 126 -6.34 -5.32 -13.82
N SER A 127 -7.20 -5.63 -12.84
CA SER A 127 -6.83 -6.41 -11.67
C SER A 127 -6.31 -7.79 -12.05
N PHE A 128 -6.93 -8.45 -13.03
CA PHE A 128 -6.47 -9.75 -13.52
C PHE A 128 -5.04 -9.67 -14.10
N LEU A 129 -4.77 -8.70 -14.98
CA LEU A 129 -3.44 -8.50 -15.58
C LEU A 129 -2.39 -8.13 -14.53
N ASP A 130 -2.74 -7.27 -13.58
CA ASP A 130 -1.84 -6.88 -12.50
C ASP A 130 -1.52 -8.07 -11.57
N ASN A 131 -2.53 -8.84 -11.19
CA ASN A 131 -2.34 -10.05 -10.39
C ASN A 131 -1.51 -11.10 -11.12
N PHE A 132 -1.72 -11.28 -12.42
CA PHE A 132 -0.88 -12.18 -13.24
C PHE A 132 0.58 -11.73 -13.24
N ARG A 133 0.83 -10.44 -13.47
CA ARG A 133 2.16 -9.84 -13.39
C ARG A 133 2.79 -10.06 -12.00
N CYS A 134 2.06 -9.71 -10.95
CA CYS A 134 2.54 -9.81 -9.58
C CYS A 134 2.92 -11.26 -9.21
N ARG A 135 2.10 -12.24 -9.55
CA ARG A 135 2.41 -13.66 -9.32
C ARG A 135 3.65 -14.14 -10.09
N ARG A 136 3.88 -13.61 -11.29
CA ARG A 136 5.04 -13.97 -12.12
C ARG A 136 6.32 -13.29 -11.65
N THR A 137 6.26 -12.00 -11.35
CA THR A 137 7.46 -11.20 -11.02
C THR A 137 7.77 -11.14 -9.53
N ARG A 138 6.76 -11.38 -8.66
CA ARG A 138 6.80 -11.14 -7.21
C ARG A 138 7.05 -9.67 -6.85
N ILE A 139 6.91 -8.76 -7.80
CA ILE A 139 6.95 -7.31 -7.58
C ILE A 139 5.55 -6.87 -7.15
N ILE A 140 5.43 -6.42 -5.91
CA ILE A 140 4.19 -6.01 -5.27
C ILE A 140 4.08 -4.50 -5.40
N TYR A 141 2.99 -4.01 -5.99
CA TYR A 141 2.71 -2.57 -6.08
C TYR A 141 2.04 -2.08 -4.79
N GLY A 142 2.11 -0.77 -4.54
CA GLY A 142 1.62 -0.18 -3.30
C GLY A 142 0.13 -0.42 -3.02
N ASP A 143 -0.69 -0.59 -4.07
CA ASP A 143 -2.11 -0.92 -3.98
C ASP A 143 -2.39 -2.41 -3.67
N GLN A 144 -1.36 -3.25 -3.54
CA GLN A 144 -1.43 -4.66 -3.17
C GLN A 144 -1.08 -4.91 -1.70
N ALA A 145 -1.03 -3.88 -0.88
CA ALA A 145 -0.76 -3.92 0.56
C ALA A 145 0.47 -4.79 0.91
N LEU A 146 1.64 -4.34 0.47
CA LEU A 146 2.93 -4.98 0.77
C LEU A 146 3.10 -5.17 2.28
N PHE A 147 3.36 -6.39 2.71
CA PHE A 147 3.81 -6.69 4.07
C PHE A 147 5.20 -7.33 4.05
N VAL A 148 6.01 -6.99 5.04
CA VAL A 148 7.38 -7.48 5.15
C VAL A 148 7.81 -7.55 6.61
N ARG A 149 8.69 -8.50 6.94
CA ARG A 149 9.34 -8.52 8.27
C ARG A 149 10.07 -7.21 8.50
N ARG A 150 9.79 -6.54 9.62
CA ARG A 150 10.39 -5.23 9.95
C ARG A 150 11.92 -5.24 9.85
N LYS A 151 12.57 -6.26 10.39
CA LYS A 151 14.04 -6.42 10.32
C LYS A 151 14.54 -6.53 8.87
N LEU A 152 13.81 -7.25 8.00
CA LEU A 152 14.17 -7.35 6.60
C LEU A 152 13.99 -6.02 5.88
N PHE A 153 12.88 -5.30 6.14
CA PHE A 153 12.64 -3.95 5.60
C PHE A 153 13.78 -2.99 5.97
N GLU A 154 14.17 -2.96 7.24
CA GLU A 154 15.28 -2.15 7.75
C GLU A 154 16.62 -2.53 7.10
N SER A 155 16.92 -3.83 6.97
CA SER A 155 18.17 -4.31 6.37
C SER A 155 18.32 -3.99 4.90
N LEU A 156 17.21 -3.87 4.16
CA LEU A 156 17.17 -3.45 2.75
C LEU A 156 17.22 -1.92 2.57
N GLY A 157 17.22 -1.16 3.68
CA GLY A 157 17.28 0.30 3.70
C GLY A 157 15.96 0.99 3.42
N GLY A 158 14.82 0.28 3.55
CA GLY A 158 13.49 0.83 3.31
C GLY A 158 13.21 1.21 1.86
N PHE A 159 12.14 1.98 1.67
CA PHE A 159 11.80 2.52 0.35
C PHE A 159 12.80 3.59 -0.08
N PRO A 160 13.31 3.55 -1.32
CA PRO A 160 14.15 4.63 -1.83
C PRO A 160 13.32 5.92 -1.98
N GLU A 161 13.94 7.06 -1.63
CA GLU A 161 13.30 8.37 -1.79
C GLU A 161 13.30 8.77 -3.26
N GLN A 162 12.24 8.38 -3.95
CA GLN A 162 12.01 8.73 -5.35
C GLN A 162 10.56 9.18 -5.55
N PRO A 163 10.28 9.97 -6.61
CA PRO A 163 8.96 10.56 -6.79
C PRO A 163 7.84 9.55 -7.01
N ILE A 164 8.14 8.39 -7.59
CA ILE A 164 7.19 7.33 -7.98
C ILE A 164 7.89 5.97 -8.03
N LEU A 165 7.11 4.88 -7.95
CA LEU A 165 7.57 3.49 -8.06
C LEU A 165 8.61 3.11 -6.97
N GLU A 166 8.55 3.73 -5.82
CA GLU A 166 9.34 3.41 -4.64
C GLU A 166 9.12 1.97 -4.17
N ASP A 167 7.89 1.48 -4.32
CA ASP A 167 7.45 0.12 -4.05
C ASP A 167 8.11 -0.89 -5.01
N VAL A 168 8.14 -0.58 -6.31
CA VAL A 168 8.81 -1.40 -7.32
C VAL A 168 10.30 -1.50 -7.02
N ALA A 169 10.97 -0.37 -6.82
CA ALA A 169 12.40 -0.33 -6.54
C ALA A 169 12.78 -1.05 -5.24
N PHE A 170 11.91 -1.01 -4.22
CA PHE A 170 12.07 -1.81 -3.01
C PHE A 170 11.88 -3.30 -3.30
N CYS A 171 10.80 -3.68 -4.00
CA CYS A 171 10.53 -5.07 -4.35
C CYS A 171 11.61 -5.70 -5.23
N GLU A 172 12.25 -4.94 -6.13
CA GLU A 172 13.41 -5.43 -6.90
C GLU A 172 14.59 -5.84 -6.02
N LYS A 173 14.82 -5.16 -4.89
CA LYS A 173 15.82 -5.59 -3.89
C LYS A 173 15.31 -6.80 -3.10
N LEU A 174 14.03 -6.76 -2.70
CA LEU A 174 13.39 -7.80 -1.89
C LEU A 174 13.43 -9.17 -2.56
N VAL A 175 13.08 -9.26 -3.86
CA VAL A 175 13.04 -10.56 -4.60
C VAL A 175 14.40 -11.19 -4.79
N ARG A 176 15.49 -10.47 -4.55
CA ARG A 176 16.86 -11.03 -4.61
C ARG A 176 17.24 -11.79 -3.34
N VAL A 177 16.57 -11.52 -2.23
CA VAL A 177 16.90 -12.07 -0.89
C VAL A 177 15.77 -12.87 -0.28
N ALA A 178 14.54 -12.71 -0.76
CA ALA A 178 13.36 -13.41 -0.29
C ALA A 178 12.44 -13.75 -1.46
N SER A 179 11.53 -14.71 -1.24
CA SER A 179 10.45 -15.03 -2.20
C SER A 179 9.11 -14.57 -1.60
N PRO A 180 8.63 -13.37 -1.96
CA PRO A 180 7.37 -12.87 -1.42
C PRO A 180 6.19 -13.78 -1.76
N VAL A 181 5.30 -13.99 -0.78
CA VAL A 181 4.05 -14.73 -0.99
C VAL A 181 2.96 -13.80 -1.47
N ILE A 182 2.11 -14.27 -2.39
CA ILE A 182 0.95 -13.51 -2.86
C ILE A 182 -0.30 -14.21 -2.34
N LEU A 183 -1.05 -13.50 -1.50
CA LEU A 183 -2.32 -13.99 -0.96
C LEU A 183 -3.43 -13.78 -1.99
N ASP A 184 -4.28 -14.78 -2.14
CA ASP A 184 -5.31 -14.80 -3.18
C ASP A 184 -6.51 -13.89 -2.87
N GLU A 185 -6.75 -13.62 -1.59
CA GLU A 185 -7.80 -12.70 -1.15
C GLU A 185 -7.46 -11.28 -1.58
N PRO A 186 -8.33 -10.60 -2.36
CA PRO A 186 -7.99 -9.29 -2.89
C PRO A 186 -8.16 -8.19 -1.85
N VAL A 187 -7.20 -7.27 -1.79
CA VAL A 187 -7.46 -5.92 -1.29
C VAL A 187 -8.33 -5.17 -2.29
N LEU A 188 -9.20 -4.29 -1.79
CA LEU A 188 -10.11 -3.52 -2.63
C LEU A 188 -9.73 -2.04 -2.61
N THR A 189 -9.24 -1.54 -3.74
CA THR A 189 -8.94 -0.13 -3.94
C THR A 189 -10.16 0.62 -4.50
N ASP A 190 -10.38 1.84 -4.01
CA ASP A 190 -11.49 2.67 -4.46
C ASP A 190 -11.37 3.02 -5.95
N SER A 191 -12.37 2.61 -6.72
CA SER A 191 -12.40 2.82 -8.18
C SER A 191 -12.69 4.26 -8.59
N ARG A 192 -13.14 5.14 -7.69
CA ARG A 192 -13.57 6.52 -8.00
C ARG A 192 -12.53 7.33 -8.77
N LYS A 193 -11.27 7.25 -8.37
CA LYS A 193 -10.16 7.96 -9.05
C LYS A 193 -10.01 7.48 -10.50
N PHE A 194 -10.11 6.17 -10.74
CA PHE A 194 -10.04 5.58 -12.09
C PHE A 194 -11.23 5.96 -12.98
N VAL A 195 -12.43 5.98 -12.41
CA VAL A 195 -13.66 6.36 -13.12
C VAL A 195 -13.64 7.83 -13.52
N THR A 196 -13.26 8.73 -12.60
CA THR A 196 -13.23 10.18 -12.85
C THR A 196 -12.16 10.58 -13.87
N MET A 197 -11.01 9.92 -13.88
CA MET A 197 -9.96 10.17 -14.90
C MET A 197 -10.28 9.56 -16.27
N GLY A 198 -11.28 8.70 -16.34
CA GLY A 198 -11.62 7.91 -17.52
C GLY A 198 -10.83 6.60 -17.57
N ILE A 199 -11.56 5.48 -17.54
CA ILE A 199 -11.00 4.13 -17.41
C ILE A 199 -9.98 3.81 -18.51
N TRP A 200 -10.25 4.17 -19.76
CA TRP A 200 -9.33 3.94 -20.88
C TRP A 200 -8.01 4.73 -20.76
N ARG A 201 -8.10 5.94 -20.26
CA ARG A 201 -6.93 6.79 -20.00
C ARG A 201 -6.07 6.21 -18.87
N SER A 202 -6.73 5.73 -17.82
CA SER A 202 -6.07 5.07 -16.69
C SER A 202 -5.41 3.76 -17.12
N LEU A 203 -6.10 2.94 -17.94
CA LEU A 203 -5.55 1.72 -18.53
C LEU A 203 -4.30 1.98 -19.37
N ALA A 204 -4.38 2.96 -20.28
CA ALA A 204 -3.22 3.34 -21.11
C ALA A 204 -2.03 3.78 -20.25
N ARG A 205 -2.28 4.52 -19.16
CA ARG A 205 -1.24 4.92 -18.21
C ARG A 205 -0.62 3.73 -17.48
N VAL A 206 -1.45 2.81 -16.96
CA VAL A 206 -0.97 1.60 -16.27
C VAL A 206 -0.14 0.73 -17.22
N LEU A 207 -0.62 0.49 -18.44
CA LEU A 207 0.14 -0.24 -19.45
C LEU A 207 1.48 0.43 -19.78
N LEU A 208 1.48 1.75 -19.91
CA LEU A 208 2.71 2.49 -20.18
C LEU A 208 3.70 2.41 -19.01
N ILE A 209 3.23 2.48 -17.77
CA ILE A 209 4.06 2.28 -16.57
C ILE A 209 4.66 0.86 -16.58
N ILE A 210 3.83 -0.16 -16.81
CA ILE A 210 4.29 -1.56 -16.88
C ILE A 210 5.36 -1.71 -17.96
N LEU A 211 5.14 -1.17 -19.16
CA LEU A 211 6.11 -1.21 -20.25
C LEU A 211 7.42 -0.48 -19.88
N CYS A 212 7.32 0.70 -19.24
CA CYS A 212 8.52 1.43 -18.82
C CYS A 212 9.33 0.65 -17.79
N VAL A 213 8.66 0.00 -16.83
CA VAL A 213 9.31 -0.83 -15.81
C VAL A 213 9.93 -2.09 -16.43
N GLU A 214 9.15 -2.83 -17.23
CA GLU A 214 9.58 -4.11 -17.82
C GLU A 214 10.76 -3.91 -18.80
N PHE A 215 10.73 -2.85 -19.62
CA PHE A 215 11.78 -2.55 -20.61
C PHE A 215 12.84 -1.58 -20.11
N ARG A 216 12.82 -1.21 -18.81
CA ARG A 216 13.76 -0.26 -18.20
C ARG A 216 13.87 1.07 -18.97
N LEU A 217 12.76 1.50 -19.58
CA LEU A 217 12.70 2.77 -20.29
C LEU A 217 12.79 3.94 -19.31
N PRO A 218 13.36 5.09 -19.73
CA PRO A 218 13.41 6.26 -18.84
C PRO A 218 12.00 6.64 -18.41
N VAL A 219 11.83 6.83 -17.10
CA VAL A 219 10.54 7.17 -16.49
C VAL A 219 9.99 8.45 -17.11
N LEU A 220 8.73 8.40 -17.47
CA LEU A 220 7.99 9.52 -18.06
C LEU A 220 8.07 10.82 -17.25
N PRO A 221 7.94 12.00 -17.88
CA PRO A 221 8.08 13.29 -17.22
C PRO A 221 7.21 13.42 -15.97
N ARG A 222 7.71 14.13 -14.95
CA ARG A 222 7.05 14.34 -13.65
C ARG A 222 5.58 14.81 -13.74
N GLY A 223 5.21 15.54 -14.79
CA GLY A 223 3.84 16.01 -15.05
C GLY A 223 2.84 14.91 -15.43
N PHE A 224 3.31 13.75 -15.89
CA PHE A 224 2.45 12.62 -16.27
C PHE A 224 1.73 11.95 -15.07
N PHE A 225 2.29 12.08 -13.88
CA PHE A 225 1.82 11.43 -12.65
C PHE A 225 1.13 12.39 -11.67
N GLN A 226 1.02 13.69 -11.98
CA GLN A 226 0.40 14.68 -11.07
C GLN A 226 -1.06 14.37 -10.75
N ASP A 227 -1.77 13.69 -11.65
CA ASP A 227 -3.19 13.33 -11.48
C ASP A 227 -3.42 11.96 -10.83
N VAL A 228 -2.38 11.24 -10.44
CA VAL A 228 -2.46 9.87 -9.86
C VAL A 228 -2.25 9.89 -8.34
N ARG A 229 -2.10 11.09 -7.78
CA ARG A 229 -1.90 11.31 -6.33
C ARG A 229 -3.13 11.90 -5.69
#